data_74f7f596ea9d7ec343911dfa97321b82
#
_entry.id   74f7f596ea9d7ec343911dfa97321b82
#
_cell.length_a   1.000
_cell.length_b   1.000
_cell.length_c   1.000
_cell.angle_alpha   90.00
_cell.angle_beta   90.00
_cell.angle_gamma   90.00
#
_symmetry.space_group_name_H-M   'P 1'
#
loop_
_entity.id
_entity.type
_entity.pdbx_description
1 polymer ?
#
loop_
_entity_poly.entity_id
_entity_poly.type
_entity_poly.pdbx_seq_one_letter_code
_entity_poly.pdbx_strand_id
1 'polypeptide(L)'
;GMFDKEKKGSLNSEDTKFGYDAISKGCRVLVNTDIRVSHNHYYSLKGLVRNEFYKTLGWLRILFAIKNKRVAQGHYLNLRNIFSLLCIYLSLTSSFLTFFSTQFALLSISLMILFVLLNLSFYILIMNEKGFRYLVPAPFLHMLSFLVVGIGIIVGLISCRR
;
A
#
# COMPACT_ATOMS: atom_id res chain seq x y z
N GLY A 1 -13.68 16.33 22.48
CA GLY A 1 -13.98 15.76 21.19
C GLY A 1 -12.97 14.70 20.82
N MET A 2 -13.43 13.58 20.30
CA MET A 2 -12.65 12.38 20.01
C MET A 2 -11.71 12.54 18.79
N PHE A 3 -11.85 13.62 18.05
CA PHE A 3 -11.01 13.95 16.89
C PHE A 3 -10.39 15.32 17.10
N ASP A 4 -9.06 15.39 17.14
CA ASP A 4 -8.31 16.63 17.19
C ASP A 4 -8.58 17.45 15.93
N LYS A 5 -9.37 18.52 16.05
CA LYS A 5 -9.69 19.43 14.94
C LYS A 5 -8.51 20.30 14.49
N GLU A 6 -7.33 20.14 15.10
CA GLU A 6 -6.26 21.16 15.00
C GLU A 6 -5.18 20.91 13.96
N LYS A 7 -5.31 19.96 13.05
CA LYS A 7 -4.33 19.90 11.96
C LYS A 7 -5.00 19.84 10.59
N LYS A 8 -5.21 21.02 9.99
CA LYS A 8 -5.32 21.16 8.52
C LYS A 8 -4.09 20.49 7.91
N GLY A 9 -4.23 19.24 7.49
CA GLY A 9 -3.14 18.38 7.02
C GLY A 9 -3.13 17.04 7.71
N SER A 10 -4.23 16.65 8.39
CA SER A 10 -4.38 15.33 8.96
C SER A 10 -4.28 14.33 7.81
N LEU A 11 -3.29 13.50 7.94
CA LEU A 11 -3.02 12.38 7.05
C LEU A 11 -4.25 11.48 7.08
N ASN A 12 -4.66 10.95 5.94
CA ASN A 12 -5.79 10.03 5.75
C ASN A 12 -5.64 8.70 6.53
N SER A 13 -5.35 8.77 7.82
CA SER A 13 -5.02 7.64 8.69
C SER A 13 -5.61 7.82 10.10
N GLU A 14 -6.58 8.70 10.28
CA GLU A 14 -7.20 8.97 11.59
C GLU A 14 -7.95 7.74 12.09
N ASP A 15 -8.62 7.03 11.21
CA ASP A 15 -9.28 5.75 11.46
C ASP A 15 -8.28 4.68 11.94
N THR A 16 -7.14 4.59 11.28
CA THR A 16 -6.05 3.68 11.64
C THR A 16 -5.49 4.04 13.03
N LYS A 17 -5.21 5.33 13.28
CA LYS A 17 -4.75 5.79 14.58
C LYS A 17 -5.76 5.49 15.67
N PHE A 18 -7.05 5.75 15.41
CA PHE A 18 -8.12 5.44 16.36
C PHE A 18 -8.15 3.94 16.72
N GLY A 19 -8.03 3.06 15.72
CA GLY A 19 -7.97 1.62 15.94
C GLY A 19 -6.79 1.22 16.83
N TYR A 20 -5.61 1.78 16.60
CA TYR A 20 -4.43 1.53 17.44
C TYR A 20 -4.57 2.07 18.84
N ASP A 21 -5.10 3.27 19.02
CA ASP A 21 -5.34 3.87 20.33
C ASP A 21 -6.37 3.06 21.13
N ALA A 22 -7.42 2.56 20.48
CA ALA A 22 -8.41 1.67 21.11
C ALA A 22 -7.78 0.35 21.58
N ILE A 23 -7.01 -0.32 20.73
CA ILE A 23 -6.33 -1.58 21.07
C ILE A 23 -5.31 -1.35 22.19
N SER A 24 -4.57 -0.25 22.17
CA SER A 24 -3.59 0.07 23.22
C SER A 24 -4.22 0.29 24.58
N LYS A 25 -5.48 0.69 24.63
CA LYS A 25 -6.31 0.85 25.83
C LYS A 25 -7.04 -0.44 26.24
N GLY A 26 -6.76 -1.57 25.58
CA GLY A 26 -7.36 -2.86 25.88
C GLY A 26 -8.74 -3.09 25.23
N CYS A 27 -9.20 -2.20 24.35
CA CYS A 27 -10.44 -2.39 23.62
C CYS A 27 -10.28 -3.53 22.59
N ARG A 28 -11.34 -4.33 22.43
CA ARG A 28 -11.42 -5.32 21.34
C ARG A 28 -12.05 -4.67 20.12
N VAL A 29 -11.37 -4.74 18.98
CA VAL A 29 -11.92 -4.35 17.69
C VAL A 29 -12.54 -5.59 17.04
N LEU A 30 -13.85 -5.57 16.85
CA LEU A 30 -14.58 -6.67 16.22
C LEU A 30 -14.92 -6.25 14.78
N VAL A 31 -14.67 -7.17 13.85
CA VAL A 31 -15.11 -7.03 12.46
C VAL A 31 -16.39 -7.84 12.29
N ASN A 32 -17.48 -7.15 12.00
CA ASN A 32 -18.73 -7.82 11.66
C ASN A 32 -18.81 -8.00 10.13
N THR A 33 -18.72 -9.24 9.66
CA THR A 33 -18.73 -9.60 8.23
C THR A 33 -20.11 -9.48 7.59
N ASP A 34 -21.17 -9.39 8.41
CA ASP A 34 -22.55 -9.27 7.92
C ASP A 34 -22.92 -7.83 7.56
N ILE A 35 -22.15 -6.87 8.07
CA ILE A 35 -22.34 -5.45 7.75
C ILE A 35 -21.51 -5.11 6.51
N ARG A 36 -22.19 -4.92 5.39
CA ARG A 36 -21.57 -4.48 4.13
C ARG A 36 -21.90 -3.03 3.87
N VAL A 37 -20.86 -2.20 3.72
CA VAL A 37 -21.00 -0.78 3.38
C VAL A 37 -20.48 -0.57 1.97
N SER A 38 -21.29 0.05 1.12
CA SER A 38 -20.85 0.47 -0.22
C SER A 38 -20.13 1.80 -0.13
N HIS A 39 -18.87 1.80 -0.51
CA HIS A 39 -18.02 3.01 -0.50
C HIS A 39 -17.89 3.56 -1.91
N ASN A 40 -18.71 4.55 -2.26
CA ASN A 40 -18.68 5.22 -3.57
C ASN A 40 -17.56 6.28 -3.60
N HIS A 41 -16.34 5.83 -3.83
CA HIS A 41 -15.20 6.72 -4.01
C HIS A 41 -14.69 6.65 -5.44
N TYR A 42 -14.85 7.75 -6.17
CA TYR A 42 -14.28 7.89 -7.52
C TYR A 42 -12.91 8.55 -7.41
N TYR A 43 -11.85 7.78 -7.64
CA TYR A 43 -10.51 8.35 -7.73
C TYR A 43 -10.14 8.63 -9.18
N SER A 44 -9.71 9.85 -9.49
CA SER A 44 -8.87 10.09 -10.65
C SER A 44 -7.49 9.45 -10.43
N LEU A 45 -6.73 9.22 -11.49
CA LEU A 45 -5.37 8.68 -11.37
C LEU A 45 -4.49 9.54 -10.43
N LYS A 46 -4.60 10.87 -10.56
CA LYS A 46 -3.94 11.82 -9.65
C LYS A 46 -4.41 11.67 -8.21
N GLY A 47 -5.71 11.43 -8.02
CA GLY A 47 -6.31 11.19 -6.70
C GLY A 47 -5.80 9.90 -6.08
N LEU A 48 -5.66 8.82 -6.86
CA LEU A 48 -5.09 7.55 -6.43
C LEU A 48 -3.64 7.73 -5.96
N VAL A 49 -2.78 8.32 -6.78
CA VAL A 49 -1.37 8.57 -6.45
C VAL A 49 -1.24 9.40 -5.18
N ARG A 50 -1.99 10.49 -5.09
CA ARG A 50 -1.98 11.36 -3.91
C ARG A 50 -2.43 10.62 -2.65
N ASN A 51 -3.49 9.85 -2.75
CA ASN A 51 -4.06 9.10 -1.63
C ASN A 51 -3.08 8.03 -1.12
N GLU A 52 -2.51 7.22 -2.01
CA GLU A 52 -1.52 6.19 -1.62
C GLU A 52 -0.28 6.79 -0.98
N PHE A 53 0.23 7.91 -1.52
CA PHE A 53 1.37 8.61 -0.96
C PHE A 53 1.11 9.10 0.47
N TYR A 54 0.01 9.84 0.68
CA TYR A 54 -0.31 10.38 2.01
C TYR A 54 -0.72 9.30 3.02
N LYS A 55 -1.40 8.25 2.59
CA LYS A 55 -1.67 7.07 3.43
C LYS A 55 -0.37 6.43 3.92
N THR A 56 0.60 6.26 3.03
CA THR A 56 1.90 5.69 3.41
C THR A 56 2.63 6.55 4.42
N LEU A 57 2.68 7.86 4.21
CA LEU A 57 3.27 8.79 5.17
C LEU A 57 2.57 8.76 6.53
N GLY A 58 1.23 8.74 6.53
CA GLY A 58 0.43 8.66 7.75
C GLY A 58 0.70 7.37 8.52
N TRP A 59 0.72 6.26 7.82
CA TRP A 59 1.01 4.96 8.41
C TRP A 59 2.42 4.91 9.02
N LEU A 60 3.45 5.43 8.34
CA LEU A 60 4.80 5.49 8.88
C LEU A 60 4.88 6.32 10.16
N ARG A 61 4.22 7.49 10.20
CA ARG A 61 4.18 8.31 11.41
C ARG A 61 3.55 7.57 12.58
N ILE A 62 2.46 6.85 12.33
CA ILE A 62 1.80 6.01 13.33
C ILE A 62 2.77 4.92 13.80
N LEU A 63 3.44 4.22 12.87
CA LEU A 63 4.40 3.16 13.15
C LEU A 63 5.54 3.65 14.07
N PHE A 64 6.07 4.84 13.81
CA PHE A 64 7.13 5.44 14.63
C PHE A 64 6.62 5.96 15.99
N ALA A 65 5.37 6.38 16.07
CA ALA A 65 4.76 6.85 17.31
C ALA A 65 4.37 5.71 18.26
N ILE A 66 4.12 4.50 17.74
CA ILE A 66 3.67 3.36 18.54
C ILE A 66 4.86 2.68 19.20
N LYS A 67 4.85 2.65 20.57
CA LYS A 67 5.87 1.94 21.36
C LYS A 67 5.78 0.42 21.22
N ASN A 68 4.59 -0.13 21.03
CA ASN A 68 4.35 -1.57 20.93
C ASN A 68 4.32 -2.03 19.47
N LYS A 69 5.46 -2.50 18.96
CA LYS A 69 5.63 -2.95 17.56
C LYS A 69 4.75 -4.14 17.15
N ARG A 70 4.24 -4.94 18.10
CA ARG A 70 3.33 -6.07 17.81
C ARG A 70 1.97 -5.60 17.29
N VAL A 71 1.53 -4.43 17.72
CA VAL A 71 0.25 -3.83 17.28
C VAL A 71 0.41 -3.15 15.90
N ALA A 72 1.63 -2.79 15.54
CA ALA A 72 1.95 -2.08 14.30
C ALA A 72 2.04 -3.00 13.05
N GLN A 73 1.78 -4.30 13.17
CA GLN A 73 1.72 -5.23 12.03
C GLN A 73 0.46 -4.95 11.18
N GLY A 74 0.46 -3.79 10.56
CA GLY A 74 -0.58 -3.40 9.63
C GLY A 74 -0.42 -4.07 8.27
N HIS A 75 -1.39 -3.82 7.39
CA HIS A 75 -1.48 -4.36 6.04
C HIS A 75 -0.20 -4.20 5.20
N TYR A 76 0.57 -3.10 5.41
CA TYR A 76 1.79 -2.82 4.67
C TYR A 76 3.00 -3.70 5.05
N LEU A 77 3.04 -4.27 6.28
CA LEU A 77 4.12 -5.17 6.73
C LEU A 77 3.86 -6.64 6.40
N ASN A 78 2.84 -6.96 5.62
CA ASN A 78 2.66 -8.30 5.13
C ASN A 78 3.83 -8.67 4.20
N LEU A 79 4.45 -9.83 4.43
CA LEU A 79 5.58 -10.33 3.62
C LEU A 79 5.27 -10.27 2.12
N ARG A 80 4.05 -10.64 1.73
CA ARG A 80 3.63 -10.56 0.32
C ARG A 80 3.79 -9.16 -0.25
N ASN A 81 3.38 -8.13 0.49
CA ASN A 81 3.46 -6.74 0.03
C ASN A 81 4.92 -6.26 -0.03
N ILE A 82 5.76 -6.69 0.92
CA ILE A 82 7.19 -6.39 0.90
C ILE A 82 7.86 -7.02 -0.32
N PHE A 83 7.59 -8.29 -0.59
CA PHE A 83 8.12 -8.97 -1.79
C PHE A 83 7.59 -8.33 -3.08
N SER A 84 6.32 -7.95 -3.14
CA SER A 84 5.73 -7.25 -4.29
C SER A 84 6.43 -5.90 -4.54
N LEU A 85 6.71 -5.15 -3.48
CA LEU A 85 7.45 -3.89 -3.55
C LEU A 85 8.87 -4.12 -4.10
N LEU A 86 9.58 -5.11 -3.55
CA LEU A 86 10.92 -5.47 -4.02
C LEU A 86 10.92 -5.89 -5.49
N CYS A 87 9.98 -6.72 -5.91
CA CYS A 87 9.85 -7.15 -7.31
C CYS A 87 9.73 -5.96 -8.26
N ILE A 88 8.91 -4.96 -7.93
CA ILE A 88 8.73 -3.77 -8.78
C ILE A 88 10.00 -2.96 -8.87
N TYR A 89 10.63 -2.63 -7.74
CA TYR A 89 11.83 -1.79 -7.75
C TYR A 89 13.03 -2.49 -8.38
N LEU A 90 13.22 -3.79 -8.12
CA LEU A 90 14.26 -4.59 -8.77
C LEU A 90 13.99 -4.76 -10.27
N SER A 91 12.73 -4.92 -10.69
CA SER A 91 12.36 -4.99 -12.10
C SER A 91 12.67 -3.68 -12.82
N LEU A 92 12.36 -2.52 -12.24
CA LEU A 92 12.69 -1.22 -12.81
C LEU A 92 14.22 -1.01 -12.93
N THR A 93 14.96 -1.36 -11.87
CA THR A 93 16.43 -1.30 -11.89
C THR A 93 17.00 -2.21 -12.96
N SER A 94 16.51 -3.46 -13.04
CA SER A 94 16.93 -4.41 -14.08
C SER A 94 16.57 -3.92 -15.49
N SER A 95 15.40 -3.31 -15.67
CA SER A 95 15.02 -2.70 -16.96
C SER A 95 15.99 -1.61 -17.37
N PHE A 96 16.44 -0.76 -16.45
CA PHE A 96 17.46 0.23 -16.74
C PHE A 96 18.81 -0.41 -17.09
N LEU A 97 19.20 -1.47 -16.40
CA LEU A 97 20.46 -2.20 -16.65
C LEU A 97 20.44 -2.98 -17.97
N THR A 98 19.30 -3.15 -18.62
CA THR A 98 19.20 -3.79 -19.95
C THR A 98 20.04 -3.06 -21.00
N PHE A 99 20.29 -1.75 -20.84
CA PHE A 99 21.19 -1.00 -21.70
C PHE A 99 22.64 -1.53 -21.68
N PHE A 100 23.05 -2.23 -20.62
CA PHE A 100 24.39 -2.80 -20.48
C PHE A 100 24.45 -4.28 -20.83
N SER A 101 23.37 -5.02 -20.60
CA SER A 101 23.29 -6.46 -20.94
C SER A 101 21.84 -6.93 -21.09
N THR A 102 21.56 -7.69 -22.13
CA THR A 102 20.24 -8.26 -22.42
C THR A 102 19.75 -9.25 -21.35
N GLN A 103 20.64 -9.83 -20.56
CA GLN A 103 20.28 -10.75 -19.46
C GLN A 103 19.40 -10.04 -18.40
N PHE A 104 19.57 -8.74 -18.20
CA PHE A 104 18.73 -7.97 -17.28
C PHE A 104 17.29 -7.81 -17.77
N ALA A 105 17.04 -7.93 -19.08
CA ALA A 105 15.67 -7.95 -19.60
C ALA A 105 14.91 -9.18 -19.12
N LEU A 106 15.53 -10.35 -19.17
CA LEU A 106 14.93 -11.60 -18.68
C LEU A 106 14.65 -11.52 -17.18
N LEU A 107 15.59 -10.98 -16.42
CA LEU A 107 15.40 -10.77 -14.98
C LEU A 107 14.22 -9.83 -14.70
N SER A 108 14.13 -8.70 -15.41
CA SER A 108 13.03 -7.75 -15.26
C SER A 108 11.67 -8.40 -15.54
N ILE A 109 11.55 -9.14 -16.64
CA ILE A 109 10.32 -9.84 -17.01
C ILE A 109 9.96 -10.89 -15.94
N SER A 110 10.93 -11.69 -15.48
CA SER A 110 10.71 -12.69 -14.44
C SER A 110 10.19 -12.07 -13.13
N LEU A 111 10.75 -10.93 -12.72
CA LEU A 111 10.30 -10.20 -11.54
C LEU A 111 8.88 -9.65 -11.70
N MET A 112 8.51 -9.19 -12.89
CA MET A 112 7.13 -8.74 -13.18
C MET A 112 6.14 -9.90 -13.15
N ILE A 113 6.51 -11.05 -13.70
CA ILE A 113 5.69 -12.27 -13.61
C ILE A 113 5.52 -12.66 -12.14
N LEU A 114 6.60 -12.67 -11.36
CA LEU A 114 6.55 -12.98 -9.93
C LEU A 114 5.64 -12.01 -9.17
N PHE A 115 5.70 -10.70 -9.47
CA PHE A 115 4.80 -9.70 -8.91
C PHE A 115 3.34 -10.04 -9.18
N VAL A 116 2.99 -10.41 -10.42
CA VAL A 116 1.62 -10.80 -10.78
C VAL A 116 1.20 -12.05 -10.03
N LEU A 117 2.06 -13.07 -9.94
CA LEU A 117 1.78 -14.32 -9.22
C LEU A 117 1.57 -14.09 -7.72
N LEU A 118 2.38 -13.27 -7.07
CA LEU A 118 2.23 -12.90 -5.66
C LEU A 118 0.88 -12.23 -5.38
N ASN A 119 0.31 -11.54 -6.37
CA ASN A 119 -0.94 -10.80 -6.25
C ASN A 119 -2.12 -11.45 -7.00
N LEU A 120 -1.99 -12.70 -7.39
CA LEU A 120 -3.00 -13.40 -8.20
C LEU A 120 -4.37 -13.42 -7.53
N SER A 121 -4.44 -13.63 -6.22
CA SER A 121 -5.71 -13.61 -5.46
C SER A 121 -6.47 -12.28 -5.59
N PHE A 122 -5.74 -11.16 -5.66
CA PHE A 122 -6.32 -9.84 -5.88
C PHE A 122 -6.91 -9.71 -7.30
N TYR A 123 -6.20 -10.22 -8.31
CA TYR A 123 -6.69 -10.17 -9.69
C TYR A 123 -7.89 -11.10 -9.93
N ILE A 124 -7.90 -12.28 -9.30
CA ILE A 124 -9.07 -13.18 -9.31
C ILE A 124 -10.27 -12.48 -8.66
N LEU A 125 -10.09 -11.80 -7.53
CA LEU A 125 -11.16 -11.04 -6.89
C LEU A 125 -11.72 -9.97 -7.83
N ILE A 126 -10.86 -9.18 -8.50
CA ILE A 126 -11.30 -8.17 -9.47
C ILE A 126 -12.07 -8.81 -10.61
N MET A 127 -11.59 -9.93 -11.13
CA MET A 127 -12.25 -10.66 -12.21
C MET A 127 -13.66 -11.10 -11.80
N ASN A 128 -13.81 -11.66 -10.61
CA ASN A 128 -15.07 -12.15 -10.10
C ASN A 128 -16.08 -11.02 -9.80
N GLU A 129 -15.61 -9.90 -9.23
CA GLU A 129 -16.46 -8.78 -8.80
C GLU A 129 -16.78 -7.80 -9.92
N LYS A 130 -15.87 -7.55 -10.83
CA LYS A 130 -15.97 -6.49 -11.84
C LYS A 130 -15.95 -6.99 -13.29
N GLY A 131 -15.52 -8.23 -13.50
CA GLY A 131 -15.41 -8.85 -14.81
C GLY A 131 -14.06 -8.66 -15.49
N PHE A 132 -13.84 -9.44 -16.55
CA PHE A 132 -12.57 -9.60 -17.26
C PHE A 132 -11.96 -8.28 -17.79
N ARG A 133 -12.80 -7.34 -18.21
CA ARG A 133 -12.35 -6.04 -18.75
C ARG A 133 -11.48 -5.23 -17.77
N TYR A 134 -11.67 -5.43 -16.48
CA TYR A 134 -10.90 -4.74 -15.44
C TYR A 134 -9.58 -5.43 -15.12
N LEU A 135 -9.40 -6.66 -15.57
CA LEU A 135 -8.16 -7.40 -15.36
C LEU A 135 -6.97 -6.80 -16.13
N VAL A 136 -7.22 -6.18 -17.28
CA VAL A 136 -6.16 -5.57 -18.10
C VAL A 136 -5.54 -4.34 -17.42
N PRO A 137 -6.30 -3.33 -16.94
CA PRO A 137 -5.72 -2.18 -16.27
C PRO A 137 -5.28 -2.45 -14.83
N ALA A 138 -5.79 -3.49 -14.18
CA ALA A 138 -5.53 -3.76 -12.77
C ALA A 138 -4.04 -3.95 -12.42
N PRO A 139 -3.22 -4.72 -13.16
CA PRO A 139 -1.80 -4.87 -12.88
C PRO A 139 -1.04 -3.54 -12.97
N PHE A 140 -1.37 -2.69 -13.95
CA PHE A 140 -0.73 -1.37 -14.12
C PHE A 140 -1.05 -0.43 -12.95
N LEU A 141 -2.32 -0.35 -12.56
CA LEU A 141 -2.73 0.48 -11.42
C LEU A 141 -2.15 -0.04 -10.12
N HIS A 142 -2.08 -1.36 -9.97
CA HIS A 142 -1.50 -1.99 -8.79
C HIS A 142 0.02 -1.74 -8.71
N MET A 143 0.74 -1.89 -9.82
CA MET A 143 2.15 -1.54 -9.93
C MET A 143 2.39 -0.06 -9.58
N LEU A 144 1.57 0.85 -10.13
CA LEU A 144 1.65 2.28 -9.83
C LEU A 144 1.45 2.54 -8.33
N SER A 145 0.47 1.88 -7.70
CA SER A 145 0.26 1.99 -6.24
C SER A 145 1.51 1.58 -5.46
N PHE A 146 2.15 0.46 -5.80
CA PHE A 146 3.38 0.03 -5.13
C PHE A 146 4.56 0.97 -5.36
N LEU A 147 4.69 1.56 -6.56
CA LEU A 147 5.70 2.59 -6.82
C LEU A 147 5.51 3.80 -5.90
N VAL A 148 4.27 4.29 -5.81
CA VAL A 148 3.95 5.42 -4.95
C VAL A 148 4.17 5.11 -3.48
N VAL A 149 3.78 3.91 -3.02
CA VAL A 149 4.03 3.43 -1.66
C VAL A 149 5.53 3.40 -1.36
N GLY A 150 6.37 2.87 -2.25
CA GLY A 150 7.81 2.83 -2.04
C GLY A 150 8.43 4.23 -1.94
N ILE A 151 8.03 5.16 -2.80
CA ILE A 151 8.44 6.57 -2.71
C ILE A 151 7.98 7.17 -1.37
N GLY A 152 6.74 6.91 -0.97
CA GLY A 152 6.18 7.36 0.31
C GLY A 152 6.97 6.83 1.51
N ILE A 153 7.43 5.57 1.46
CA ILE A 153 8.28 4.97 2.49
C ILE A 153 9.62 5.71 2.58
N ILE A 154 10.30 5.93 1.45
CA ILE A 154 11.60 6.63 1.42
C ILE A 154 11.45 8.05 2.00
N VAL A 155 10.48 8.80 1.51
CA VAL A 155 10.22 10.17 1.97
C VAL A 155 9.85 10.19 3.45
N GLY A 156 9.02 9.26 3.90
CA GLY A 156 8.60 9.15 5.29
C GLY A 156 9.76 8.81 6.23
N LEU A 157 10.64 7.89 5.86
CA LEU A 157 11.82 7.55 6.63
C LEU A 157 12.79 8.73 6.79
N ILE A 158 12.96 9.53 5.74
CA ILE A 158 13.78 10.73 5.79
C ILE A 158 13.13 11.80 6.68
N SER A 159 11.80 11.99 6.55
CA SER A 159 11.07 13.02 7.29
C SER A 159 10.88 12.70 8.77
N CYS A 160 10.79 11.42 9.15
CA CYS A 160 10.60 11.00 10.55
C CYS A 160 11.92 10.93 11.35
N ARG A 161 13.09 11.06 10.70
CA ARG A 161 14.38 11.14 11.38
C ARG A 161 14.76 12.54 11.88
N ARG A 162 14.00 13.56 11.48
CA ARG A 162 14.15 14.95 11.94
C ARG A 162 13.13 15.25 13.04
#